data_0b82f3cb6a39c264eae7487eff697c34
#
_entry.id   0b82f3cb6a39c264eae7487eff697c34
#
_cell.length_a   1.000
_cell.length_b   1.000
_cell.length_c   1.000
_cell.angle_alpha   90.00
_cell.angle_beta   90.00
_cell.angle_gamma   90.00
#
_symmetry.space_group_name_H-M   'P 1'
#
loop_
_entity.id
_entity.type
_entity.pdbx_description
1 polymer ?
#
loop_
_entity_poly.entity_id
_entity_poly.type
_entity_poly.pdbx_seq_one_letter_code
_entity_poly.pdbx_strand_id
1 'polypeptide(L)'
;MDSTTNRLSGSVPLAAILVVIVSLIHVLSGIAAISGSDSFTTEVNDVLYDINVESWGWFWLIGGIAQFLTAMLLFARNPVAAAVAVCGATLSALLTVFLIFVAPIWAITVLALNLGIIWKITQNFDDFIE
;
A
#
# COMPACT_ATOMS: atom_id res chain seq x y z
N MET A 1 6.69 -11.62 32.05
CA MET A 1 5.87 -11.36 30.86
C MET A 1 6.43 -12.14 29.70
N ASP A 2 5.59 -12.91 29.08
CA ASP A 2 6.02 -13.82 28.03
C ASP A 2 6.47 -13.03 26.77
N SER A 3 7.63 -13.39 26.23
CA SER A 3 8.17 -12.79 25.02
C SER A 3 7.23 -12.95 23.81
N THR A 4 6.38 -13.96 23.84
CA THR A 4 5.35 -14.22 22.82
C THR A 4 4.28 -13.13 22.79
N THR A 5 3.87 -12.65 23.97
CA THR A 5 2.85 -11.59 24.09
C THR A 5 3.35 -10.26 23.53
N ASN A 6 4.64 -9.97 23.72
CA ASN A 6 5.27 -8.75 23.17
C ASN A 6 5.41 -8.80 21.64
N ARG A 7 5.62 -9.98 21.06
CA ARG A 7 5.65 -10.15 19.60
C ARG A 7 4.26 -9.95 18.99
N LEU A 8 3.23 -10.51 19.62
CA LEU A 8 1.85 -10.38 19.18
C LEU A 8 1.37 -8.93 19.21
N SER A 9 1.77 -8.17 20.25
CA SER A 9 1.39 -6.76 20.38
C SER A 9 2.17 -5.83 19.44
N GLY A 10 3.37 -6.22 18.96
CA GLY A 10 4.20 -5.39 18.09
C GLY A 10 3.99 -5.61 16.60
N SER A 11 3.81 -6.88 16.16
CA SER A 11 3.75 -7.22 14.72
C SER A 11 2.44 -6.82 14.06
N VAL A 12 1.30 -7.04 14.71
CA VAL A 12 -0.02 -6.69 14.15
C VAL A 12 -0.20 -5.18 14.00
N PRO A 13 0.03 -4.35 15.06
CA PRO A 13 -0.06 -2.91 14.91
C PRO A 13 0.92 -2.34 13.88
N LEU A 14 2.14 -2.85 13.84
CA LEU A 14 3.15 -2.37 12.88
C LEU A 14 2.72 -2.65 11.45
N ALA A 15 2.25 -3.85 11.14
CA ALA A 15 1.75 -4.20 9.83
C ALA A 15 0.57 -3.31 9.43
N ALA A 16 -0.39 -3.10 10.34
CA ALA A 16 -1.53 -2.24 10.11
C ALA A 16 -1.12 -0.78 9.86
N ILE A 17 -0.16 -0.27 10.63
CA ILE A 17 0.38 1.09 10.44
C ILE A 17 1.05 1.23 9.07
N LEU A 18 1.83 0.25 8.64
CA LEU A 18 2.44 0.25 7.30
C LEU A 18 1.38 0.29 6.20
N VAL A 19 0.31 -0.50 6.33
CA VAL A 19 -0.81 -0.49 5.37
C VAL A 19 -1.51 0.86 5.37
N VAL A 20 -1.71 1.49 6.55
CA VAL A 20 -2.27 2.85 6.63
C VAL A 20 -1.40 3.85 5.88
N ILE A 21 -0.09 3.82 6.09
CA ILE A 21 0.84 4.74 5.41
C ILE A 21 0.74 4.57 3.89
N VAL A 22 0.80 3.35 3.39
CA VAL A 22 0.67 3.07 1.95
C VAL A 22 -0.69 3.50 1.41
N SER A 23 -1.77 3.24 2.16
CA SER A 23 -3.11 3.65 1.76
C SER A 23 -3.24 5.17 1.62
N LEU A 24 -2.66 5.94 2.55
CA LEU A 24 -2.65 7.39 2.49
C LEU A 24 -1.86 7.89 1.28
N ILE A 25 -0.70 7.29 0.99
CA ILE A 25 0.08 7.63 -0.21
C ILE A 25 -0.74 7.38 -1.47
N HIS A 26 -1.43 6.25 -1.57
CA HIS A 26 -2.27 5.93 -2.73
C HIS A 26 -3.46 6.88 -2.87
N VAL A 27 -4.14 7.21 -1.77
CA VAL A 27 -5.26 8.17 -1.77
C VAL A 27 -4.77 9.55 -2.23
N LEU A 28 -3.68 10.04 -1.65
CA LEU A 28 -3.12 11.34 -2.03
C LEU A 28 -2.65 11.37 -3.48
N SER A 29 -1.99 10.30 -3.95
CA SER A 29 -1.57 10.17 -5.35
C SER A 29 -2.76 10.13 -6.30
N GLY A 30 -3.82 9.41 -5.92
CA GLY A 30 -5.06 9.35 -6.68
C GLY A 30 -5.73 10.72 -6.80
N ILE A 31 -5.86 11.44 -5.68
CA ILE A 31 -6.42 12.80 -5.67
C ILE A 31 -5.58 13.74 -6.52
N ALA A 32 -4.25 13.70 -6.40
CA ALA A 32 -3.35 14.53 -7.17
C ALA A 32 -3.50 14.26 -8.68
N ALA A 33 -3.59 13.00 -9.08
CA ALA A 33 -3.78 12.63 -10.49
C ALA A 33 -5.14 13.08 -11.05
N ILE A 34 -6.22 12.95 -10.27
CA ILE A 34 -7.57 13.38 -10.68
C ILE A 34 -7.67 14.90 -10.74
N SER A 35 -7.06 15.60 -9.79
CA SER A 35 -7.11 17.06 -9.73
C SER A 35 -6.22 17.75 -10.77
N GLY A 36 -5.40 16.98 -11.50
CA GLY A 36 -4.54 17.53 -12.56
C GLY A 36 -3.40 18.38 -12.02
N SER A 37 -2.75 17.95 -10.90
CA SER A 37 -1.56 18.66 -10.44
C SER A 37 -0.47 18.60 -11.54
N ASP A 38 -0.07 19.76 -12.03
CA ASP A 38 0.74 19.91 -13.25
C ASP A 38 2.05 19.09 -13.23
N SER A 39 2.71 19.04 -12.08
CA SER A 39 3.97 18.30 -11.96
C SER A 39 3.80 16.78 -12.07
N PHE A 40 2.78 16.23 -11.45
CA PHE A 40 2.53 14.78 -11.44
C PHE A 40 1.98 14.31 -12.81
N THR A 41 1.05 15.07 -13.38
CA THR A 41 0.44 14.73 -14.67
C THR A 41 1.42 14.82 -15.84
N THR A 42 2.35 15.78 -15.81
CA THR A 42 3.36 15.93 -16.87
C THR A 42 4.31 14.74 -16.89
N GLU A 43 4.85 14.35 -15.73
CA GLU A 43 5.77 13.21 -15.63
C GLU A 43 5.10 11.88 -16.02
N VAL A 44 3.88 11.66 -15.61
CA VAL A 44 3.14 10.43 -15.91
C VAL A 44 2.73 10.37 -17.38
N ASN A 45 2.30 11.49 -17.96
CA ASN A 45 1.91 11.55 -19.38
C ASN A 45 3.07 11.29 -20.34
N ASP A 46 4.28 11.74 -20.00
CA ASP A 46 5.45 11.53 -20.85
C ASP A 46 5.86 10.06 -20.98
N VAL A 47 5.51 9.22 -19.99
CA VAL A 47 5.91 7.80 -19.98
C VAL A 47 4.74 6.86 -20.28
N LEU A 48 3.51 7.23 -19.93
CA LEU A 48 2.32 6.41 -20.12
C LEU A 48 1.43 6.95 -21.25
N TYR A 49 1.99 7.01 -22.44
CA TYR A 49 1.48 7.71 -23.61
C TYR A 49 0.01 7.47 -24.00
N ASP A 50 -0.62 6.40 -23.53
CA ASP A 50 -2.01 6.04 -23.86
C ASP A 50 -2.90 5.81 -22.63
N ILE A 51 -2.40 6.05 -21.43
CA ILE A 51 -3.19 5.82 -20.20
C ILE A 51 -3.77 7.17 -19.75
N ASN A 52 -5.10 7.22 -19.64
CA ASN A 52 -5.78 8.36 -19.07
C ASN A 52 -5.39 8.50 -17.59
N VAL A 53 -4.65 9.58 -17.28
CA VAL A 53 -4.14 9.87 -15.93
C VAL A 53 -5.28 9.96 -14.91
N GLU A 54 -6.43 10.50 -15.31
CA GLU A 54 -7.61 10.57 -14.45
C GLU A 54 -8.12 9.18 -14.07
N SER A 55 -8.24 8.26 -15.04
CA SER A 55 -8.65 6.87 -14.77
C SER A 55 -7.64 6.16 -13.87
N TRP A 56 -6.36 6.41 -14.05
CA TRP A 56 -5.29 5.89 -13.22
C TRP A 56 -5.37 6.45 -11.80
N GLY A 57 -5.69 7.74 -11.67
CA GLY A 57 -5.92 8.38 -10.38
C GLY A 57 -7.10 7.77 -9.62
N TRP A 58 -8.20 7.48 -10.30
CA TRP A 58 -9.34 6.78 -9.70
C TRP A 58 -8.96 5.38 -9.22
N PHE A 59 -8.17 4.65 -9.99
CA PHE A 59 -7.65 3.34 -9.58
C PHE A 59 -6.86 3.43 -8.26
N TRP A 60 -5.93 4.40 -8.15
CA TRP A 60 -5.16 4.60 -6.93
C TRP A 60 -6.00 5.07 -5.75
N LEU A 61 -6.98 5.93 -6.00
CA LEU A 61 -7.88 6.42 -4.96
C LEU A 61 -8.73 5.27 -4.38
N ILE A 62 -9.36 4.50 -5.23
CA ILE A 62 -10.21 3.38 -4.81
C ILE A 62 -9.36 2.30 -4.13
N GLY A 63 -8.20 1.98 -4.69
CA GLY A 63 -7.25 1.04 -4.10
C GLY A 63 -6.76 1.50 -2.72
N GLY A 64 -6.46 2.78 -2.58
CA GLY A 64 -6.06 3.37 -1.30
C GLY A 64 -7.16 3.29 -0.23
N ILE A 65 -8.40 3.57 -0.60
CA ILE A 65 -9.55 3.44 0.32
C ILE A 65 -9.71 1.97 0.74
N ALA A 66 -9.65 1.03 -0.20
CA ALA A 66 -9.73 -0.40 0.10
C ALA A 66 -8.61 -0.86 1.03
N GLN A 67 -7.39 -0.38 0.81
CA GLN A 67 -6.25 -0.66 1.69
C GLN A 67 -6.45 -0.07 3.09
N PHE A 68 -7.02 1.12 3.20
CA PHE A 68 -7.33 1.73 4.50
C PHE A 68 -8.33 0.88 5.30
N LEU A 69 -9.40 0.41 4.65
CA LEU A 69 -10.35 -0.50 5.27
C LEU A 69 -9.69 -1.82 5.68
N THR A 70 -8.78 -2.34 4.85
CA THR A 70 -7.99 -3.52 5.17
C THR A 70 -7.14 -3.30 6.43
N ALA A 71 -6.54 -2.12 6.57
CA ALA A 71 -5.77 -1.76 7.77
C ALA A 71 -6.63 -1.78 9.03
N MET A 72 -7.84 -1.27 8.95
CA MET A 72 -8.78 -1.31 10.09
C MET A 72 -9.10 -2.75 10.51
N LEU A 73 -9.32 -3.62 9.52
CA LEU A 73 -9.55 -5.05 9.78
C LEU A 73 -8.30 -5.77 10.31
N LEU A 74 -7.10 -5.32 9.92
CA LEU A 74 -5.85 -5.82 10.50
C LEU A 74 -5.73 -5.48 11.99
N PHE A 75 -6.11 -4.27 12.39
CA PHE A 75 -6.16 -3.92 13.82
C PHE A 75 -7.14 -4.82 14.58
N ALA A 76 -8.22 -5.27 13.93
CA ALA A 76 -9.17 -6.22 14.50
C ALA A 76 -8.69 -7.69 14.43
N ARG A 77 -7.45 -7.94 13.98
CA ARG A 77 -6.82 -9.27 13.85
C ARG A 77 -7.61 -10.24 12.98
N ASN A 78 -8.17 -9.73 11.89
CA ASN A 78 -8.90 -10.55 10.94
C ASN A 78 -7.91 -11.26 9.99
N PRO A 79 -7.89 -12.63 9.95
CA PRO A 79 -6.96 -13.36 9.08
C PRO A 79 -7.21 -13.13 7.58
N VAL A 80 -8.46 -12.88 7.20
CA VAL A 80 -8.80 -12.55 5.81
C VAL A 80 -8.16 -11.22 5.42
N ALA A 81 -8.16 -10.25 6.33
CA ALA A 81 -7.51 -8.96 6.10
C ALA A 81 -6.00 -9.11 5.91
N ALA A 82 -5.34 -10.02 6.63
CA ALA A 82 -3.92 -10.30 6.44
C ALA A 82 -3.63 -10.84 5.03
N ALA A 83 -4.44 -11.78 4.53
CA ALA A 83 -4.32 -12.30 3.17
C ALA A 83 -4.56 -11.20 2.12
N VAL A 84 -5.61 -10.40 2.30
CA VAL A 84 -5.93 -9.27 1.40
C VAL A 84 -4.80 -8.24 1.40
N ALA A 85 -4.22 -7.93 2.57
CA ALA A 85 -3.11 -6.99 2.68
C ALA A 85 -1.87 -7.47 1.92
N VAL A 86 -1.52 -8.75 2.04
CA VAL A 86 -0.38 -9.34 1.29
C VAL A 86 -0.64 -9.31 -0.21
N CYS A 87 -1.83 -9.70 -0.65
CA CYS A 87 -2.19 -9.65 -2.07
C CYS A 87 -2.16 -8.21 -2.61
N GLY A 88 -2.75 -7.27 -1.87
CA GLY A 88 -2.75 -5.86 -2.23
C GLY A 88 -1.36 -5.26 -2.28
N ALA A 89 -0.52 -5.56 -1.28
CA ALA A 89 0.86 -5.09 -1.24
C ALA A 89 1.70 -5.68 -2.39
N THR A 90 1.49 -6.95 -2.73
CA THR A 90 2.16 -7.59 -3.85
C THR A 90 1.76 -6.93 -5.18
N LEU A 91 0.47 -6.73 -5.39
CA LEU A 91 -0.03 -6.04 -6.59
C LEU A 91 0.51 -4.61 -6.67
N SER A 92 0.45 -3.87 -5.57
CA SER A 92 0.98 -2.51 -5.49
C SER A 92 2.48 -2.48 -5.78
N ALA A 93 3.26 -3.42 -5.22
CA ALA A 93 4.69 -3.52 -5.48
C ALA A 93 4.99 -3.76 -6.96
N LEU A 94 4.27 -4.68 -7.59
CA LEU A 94 4.42 -4.97 -9.03
C LEU A 94 4.11 -3.75 -9.90
N LEU A 95 3.02 -3.06 -9.62
CA LEU A 95 2.63 -1.85 -10.35
C LEU A 95 3.64 -0.73 -10.12
N THR A 96 4.16 -0.60 -8.91
CA THR A 96 5.13 0.43 -8.57
C THR A 96 6.47 0.25 -9.30
N VAL A 97 6.87 -1.00 -9.59
CA VAL A 97 8.08 -1.26 -10.38
C VAL A 97 8.02 -0.59 -11.75
N PHE A 98 6.85 -0.56 -12.39
CA PHE A 98 6.68 0.12 -13.67
C PHE A 98 6.81 1.65 -13.56
N LEU A 99 6.54 2.20 -12.38
CA LEU A 99 6.59 3.65 -12.14
C LEU A 99 7.96 4.14 -11.65
N ILE A 100 8.93 3.23 -11.47
CA ILE A 100 10.25 3.60 -10.90
C ILE A 100 11.01 4.60 -11.77
N PHE A 101 10.79 4.56 -13.07
CA PHE A 101 11.44 5.47 -14.02
C PHE A 101 10.75 6.82 -14.13
N VAL A 102 9.51 6.93 -13.67
CA VAL A 102 8.69 8.14 -13.73
C VAL A 102 8.83 8.99 -12.47
N ALA A 103 8.70 8.34 -11.33
CA ALA A 103 8.74 8.97 -10.02
C ALA A 103 9.58 8.12 -9.06
N PRO A 104 10.92 8.11 -9.23
CA PRO A 104 11.79 7.15 -8.54
C PRO A 104 11.71 7.23 -7.02
N ILE A 105 11.66 8.42 -6.44
CA ILE A 105 11.60 8.59 -4.98
C ILE A 105 10.29 8.05 -4.43
N TRP A 106 9.18 8.39 -5.07
CA TRP A 106 7.86 7.91 -4.70
C TRP A 106 7.78 6.38 -4.85
N ALA A 107 8.21 5.87 -6.01
CA ALA A 107 8.16 4.43 -6.33
C ALA A 107 9.02 3.61 -5.36
N ILE A 108 10.24 4.03 -5.07
CA ILE A 108 11.12 3.34 -4.11
C ILE A 108 10.50 3.34 -2.71
N THR A 109 9.93 4.47 -2.28
CA THR A 109 9.27 4.57 -0.98
C THR A 109 8.09 3.60 -0.87
N VAL A 110 7.19 3.62 -1.86
CA VAL A 110 6.02 2.72 -1.89
C VAL A 110 6.44 1.26 -1.99
N LEU A 111 7.44 0.96 -2.81
CA LEU A 111 7.97 -0.40 -2.96
C LEU A 111 8.55 -0.91 -1.63
N ALA A 112 9.37 -0.11 -0.96
CA ALA A 112 9.95 -0.47 0.33
C ALA A 112 8.88 -0.73 1.39
N LEU A 113 7.85 0.12 1.45
CA LEU A 113 6.71 -0.05 2.37
C LEU A 113 5.93 -1.33 2.06
N ASN A 114 5.65 -1.61 0.80
CA ASN A 114 4.95 -2.83 0.40
C ASN A 114 5.73 -4.10 0.73
N LEU A 115 7.05 -4.09 0.48
CA LEU A 115 7.92 -5.20 0.86
C LEU A 115 7.95 -5.39 2.38
N GLY A 116 7.94 -4.30 3.14
CA GLY A 116 7.84 -4.32 4.60
C GLY A 116 6.53 -4.94 5.09
N ILE A 117 5.41 -4.61 4.45
CA ILE A 117 4.09 -5.18 4.73
C ILE A 117 4.10 -6.69 4.48
N ILE A 118 4.53 -7.10 3.29
CA ILE A 118 4.59 -8.52 2.91
C ILE A 118 5.46 -9.29 3.89
N TRP A 119 6.66 -8.80 4.15
CA TRP A 119 7.60 -9.43 5.06
C TRP A 119 7.03 -9.56 6.48
N LYS A 120 6.47 -8.47 7.01
CA LYS A 120 5.95 -8.45 8.38
C LYS A 120 4.76 -9.37 8.57
N ILE A 121 3.83 -9.38 7.62
CA ILE A 121 2.64 -10.23 7.69
C ILE A 121 3.02 -11.70 7.46
N THR A 122 3.86 -12.01 6.49
CA THR A 122 4.23 -13.41 6.18
C THR A 122 5.05 -14.05 7.28
N GLN A 123 5.94 -13.32 7.93
CA GLN A 123 6.71 -13.83 9.07
C GLN A 123 5.86 -14.06 10.32
N ASN A 124 4.80 -13.32 10.47
CA ASN A 124 3.96 -13.36 11.67
C ASN A 124 2.51 -13.72 11.34
N PHE A 125 2.32 -14.49 10.28
CA PHE A 125 0.98 -14.84 9.80
C PHE A 125 0.13 -15.55 10.86
N ASP A 126 0.76 -16.41 11.65
CA ASP A 126 0.10 -17.10 12.74
C ASP A 126 -0.50 -16.15 13.77
N ASP A 127 0.10 -14.98 13.97
CA ASP A 127 -0.40 -13.95 14.90
C ASP A 127 -1.75 -13.36 14.45
N PHE A 128 -2.06 -13.44 13.14
CA PHE A 128 -3.33 -12.97 12.58
C PHE A 128 -4.40 -14.05 12.51
N ILE A 129 -4.01 -15.34 12.62
CA ILE A 129 -4.93 -16.47 12.56
C ILE A 129 -5.49 -16.78 13.96
N GLU A 130 -4.70 -16.57 14.99
CA GLU A 130 -5.12 -16.75 16.38
C GLU A 130 -5.91 -15.51 16.86
#